data_72d1a6d9dbe714737412d3e207e0c120
#
_entry.id   72d1a6d9dbe714737412d3e207e0c120
#
_cell.length_a   1.000
_cell.length_b   1.000
_cell.length_c   1.000
_cell.angle_alpha   90.00
_cell.angle_beta   90.00
_cell.angle_gamma   90.00
#
_symmetry.space_group_name_H-M   'P 1'
#
loop_
_entity.id
_entity.type
_entity.pdbx_description
1 polymer ?
#
loop_
_entity_poly.entity_id
_entity_poly.type
_entity_poly.pdbx_seq_one_letter_code
_entity_poly.pdbx_strand_id
1 'polypeptide(L)'
;MSNNTDLRRPRQGSGVILDVGVDAAGWSKLAFSVVDVREGSPHVGRADGRETAIVTLSGAGRVRVADIDATVSRSSVFDEVSRVVYVPPGVEYRVEGAPGVVVAIGSAPAEGRLPARVFEPSEMRSEIRGGGQSYRQVVHSLSHPLPAEHLILYEVYVPRGTWAGWPPHRHDGVDGSPYLEETYYFRLDRPEGYVLHRNFCDGTGPSGADDHDEVMVARDGDVVLVPKGYHTSVVSPGSNMYFLNYLAGTPLLDERQTPPCFHSDHTWITADWETGAWGLPVVELR
;
A
#
# COMPACT_ATOMS: atom_id res chain seq x y z
N MET A 1 21.06 16.16 -8.52
CA MET A 1 20.23 15.31 -7.66
C MET A 1 18.84 15.41 -8.24
N SER A 2 18.30 14.34 -8.82
CA SER A 2 16.91 14.33 -9.28
C SER A 2 16.04 14.56 -8.04
N ASN A 3 15.20 15.57 -8.05
CA ASN A 3 14.11 15.71 -7.08
C ASN A 3 13.15 14.56 -7.38
N ASN A 4 13.35 13.43 -6.69
CA ASN A 4 12.46 12.29 -6.83
C ASN A 4 11.09 12.69 -6.27
N THR A 5 10.17 13.01 -7.18
CA THR A 5 8.84 13.50 -6.85
C THR A 5 7.92 12.40 -6.34
N ASP A 6 8.29 11.12 -6.48
CA ASP A 6 7.45 9.98 -6.09
C ASP A 6 7.74 9.46 -4.68
N LEU A 7 8.86 9.88 -4.06
CA LEU A 7 9.17 9.54 -2.67
C LEU A 7 8.76 10.69 -1.74
N ARG A 8 7.96 10.40 -0.71
CA ARG A 8 7.57 11.33 0.34
C ARG A 8 8.05 10.82 1.70
N ARG A 9 8.51 11.73 2.55
CA ARG A 9 8.98 11.43 3.90
C ARG A 9 8.11 12.04 4.96
N PRO A 10 7.89 11.35 6.09
CA PRO A 10 7.11 11.91 7.18
C PRO A 10 7.80 13.12 7.81
N ARG A 11 6.99 14.06 8.27
CA ARG A 11 7.44 15.16 9.13
C ARG A 11 7.54 14.66 10.57
N GLN A 12 8.45 15.23 11.34
CA GLN A 12 8.46 14.99 12.78
C GLN A 12 7.34 15.75 13.48
N GLY A 13 6.81 15.19 14.55
CA GLY A 13 5.78 15.81 15.37
C GLY A 13 4.51 14.97 15.46
N SER A 14 3.39 15.63 15.75
CA SER A 14 2.04 15.03 15.81
C SER A 14 1.09 15.69 14.81
N GLY A 15 -0.11 15.16 14.68
CA GLY A 15 -1.06 15.53 13.64
C GLY A 15 -0.76 14.83 12.34
N VAL A 16 -1.07 15.45 11.20
CA VAL A 16 -0.77 14.89 9.88
C VAL A 16 0.75 14.93 9.66
N ILE A 17 1.41 13.80 9.77
CA ILE A 17 2.88 13.68 9.63
C ILE A 17 3.31 13.35 8.19
N LEU A 18 2.41 12.81 7.38
CA LEU A 18 2.62 12.56 5.96
C LEU A 18 1.30 12.81 5.23
N ASP A 19 1.37 13.50 4.09
CA ASP A 19 0.21 13.83 3.27
C ASP A 19 0.53 13.70 1.78
N VAL A 20 -0.35 13.00 1.07
CA VAL A 20 -0.34 12.79 -0.38
C VAL A 20 -1.72 13.20 -0.90
N GLY A 21 -1.82 14.43 -1.39
CA GLY A 21 -3.04 14.94 -2.00
C GLY A 21 -3.39 14.23 -3.30
N VAL A 22 -4.63 14.38 -3.76
CA VAL A 22 -5.15 13.74 -4.98
C VAL A 22 -4.37 14.11 -6.25
N ASP A 23 -3.68 15.25 -6.27
CA ASP A 23 -2.90 15.76 -7.41
C ASP A 23 -1.40 15.44 -7.31
N ALA A 24 -0.99 14.67 -6.32
CA ALA A 24 0.41 14.48 -5.93
C ALA A 24 1.30 13.90 -7.04
N ALA A 25 0.81 13.07 -7.93
CA ALA A 25 1.55 12.50 -9.06
C ALA A 25 0.75 12.62 -10.37
N GLY A 26 0.01 13.72 -10.52
CA GLY A 26 -0.95 13.88 -11.60
C GLY A 26 -2.20 12.99 -11.42
N TRP A 27 -2.47 12.58 -10.19
CA TRP A 27 -3.57 11.68 -9.81
C TRP A 27 -4.91 12.42 -9.71
N SER A 28 -5.99 11.65 -9.68
CA SER A 28 -7.34 12.17 -9.49
C SER A 28 -8.21 11.33 -8.55
N LYS A 29 -7.71 10.16 -8.15
CA LYS A 29 -8.49 9.17 -7.40
C LYS A 29 -8.01 9.04 -5.97
N LEU A 30 -6.74 8.68 -5.75
CA LEU A 30 -6.23 8.31 -4.44
C LEU A 30 -5.69 9.53 -3.68
N ALA A 31 -6.10 9.68 -2.42
CA ALA A 31 -5.41 10.49 -1.43
C ALA A 31 -4.99 9.60 -0.25
N PHE A 32 -3.84 9.91 0.35
CA PHE A 32 -3.27 9.13 1.45
C PHE A 32 -2.63 10.05 2.49
N SER A 33 -2.80 9.74 3.77
CA SER A 33 -2.11 10.46 4.85
C SER A 33 -1.77 9.53 6.01
N VAL A 34 -0.77 9.92 6.80
CA VAL A 34 -0.45 9.29 8.09
C VAL A 34 -0.60 10.34 9.18
N VAL A 35 -1.32 9.99 10.23
CA VAL A 35 -1.67 10.89 11.32
C VAL A 35 -1.22 10.29 12.65
N ASP A 36 -0.39 11.05 13.38
CA ASP A 36 -0.01 10.76 14.78
C ASP A 36 -0.95 11.52 15.72
N VAL A 37 -1.89 10.79 16.33
CA VAL A 37 -2.94 11.34 17.18
C VAL A 37 -2.55 11.16 18.64
N ARG A 38 -2.35 12.27 19.34
CA ARG A 38 -2.01 12.30 20.77
C ARG A 38 -3.26 12.44 21.64
N GLU A 39 -3.15 12.02 22.90
CA GLU A 39 -4.22 12.21 23.89
C GLU A 39 -4.60 13.69 24.00
N GLY A 40 -5.88 13.97 24.02
CA GLY A 40 -6.43 15.33 24.09
C GLY A 40 -6.37 16.14 22.77
N SER A 41 -5.77 15.60 21.71
CA SER A 41 -5.65 16.27 20.40
C SER A 41 -6.22 15.37 19.29
N PRO A 42 -7.53 15.19 19.20
CA PRO A 42 -8.14 14.30 18.23
C PRO A 42 -7.95 14.78 16.80
N HIS A 43 -7.85 13.83 15.87
CA HIS A 43 -7.97 14.11 14.45
C HIS A 43 -9.42 13.95 14.03
N VAL A 44 -9.98 14.98 13.40
CA VAL A 44 -11.34 14.97 12.84
C VAL A 44 -11.24 15.14 11.34
N GLY A 45 -11.89 14.27 10.60
CA GLY A 45 -11.92 14.30 9.15
C GLY A 45 -13.33 14.09 8.61
N ARG A 46 -13.54 14.59 7.40
CA ARG A 46 -14.72 14.37 6.57
C ARG A 46 -14.31 14.47 5.11
N ALA A 47 -14.70 13.51 4.32
CA ALA A 47 -14.37 13.49 2.90
C ALA A 47 -15.64 13.51 2.06
N ASP A 48 -16.06 14.70 1.64
CA ASP A 48 -17.26 14.87 0.80
C ASP A 48 -17.02 14.23 -0.57
N GLY A 49 -17.93 13.36 -1.02
CA GLY A 49 -17.84 12.64 -2.29
C GLY A 49 -16.70 11.59 -2.34
N ARG A 50 -16.14 11.19 -1.19
CA ARG A 50 -15.06 10.21 -1.12
C ARG A 50 -15.31 9.21 0.00
N GLU A 51 -15.13 7.91 -0.27
CA GLU A 51 -14.98 6.89 0.76
C GLU A 51 -13.61 6.99 1.41
N THR A 52 -13.51 6.60 2.67
CA THR A 52 -12.27 6.65 3.44
C THR A 52 -12.06 5.33 4.18
N ALA A 53 -10.83 4.85 4.21
CA ALA A 53 -10.43 3.70 5.02
C ALA A 53 -9.32 4.11 6.00
N ILE A 54 -9.44 3.68 7.26
CA ILE A 54 -8.52 4.00 8.35
C ILE A 54 -7.92 2.70 8.86
N VAL A 55 -6.59 2.62 8.89
CA VAL A 55 -5.80 1.48 9.40
C VAL A 55 -4.91 1.95 10.54
N THR A 56 -4.93 1.24 11.67
CA THR A 56 -4.01 1.52 12.78
C THR A 56 -2.62 0.99 12.46
N LEU A 57 -1.61 1.83 12.56
CA LEU A 57 -0.20 1.47 12.36
C LEU A 57 0.50 1.11 13.68
N SER A 58 0.21 1.87 14.75
CA SER A 58 0.74 1.60 16.10
C SER A 58 -0.04 2.36 17.15
N GLY A 59 0.09 1.94 18.40
CA GLY A 59 -0.53 2.60 19.56
C GLY A 59 -1.95 2.14 19.83
N ALA A 60 -2.70 2.92 20.61
CA ALA A 60 -4.07 2.61 21.00
C ALA A 60 -4.94 3.86 20.99
N GLY A 61 -6.22 3.68 20.69
CA GLY A 61 -7.16 4.78 20.58
C GLY A 61 -8.57 4.32 20.24
N ARG A 62 -9.36 5.26 19.74
CA ARG A 62 -10.75 5.05 19.31
C ARG A 62 -10.98 5.73 17.98
N VAL A 63 -11.75 5.09 17.13
CA VAL A 63 -12.27 5.67 15.89
C VAL A 63 -13.79 5.72 15.98
N ARG A 64 -14.35 6.93 15.88
CA ARG A 64 -15.78 7.14 15.85
C ARG A 64 -16.22 7.55 14.46
N VAL A 65 -17.26 6.93 13.95
CA VAL A 65 -17.90 7.27 12.67
C VAL A 65 -19.37 6.87 12.73
N ALA A 66 -20.27 7.78 12.44
CA ALA A 66 -21.72 7.57 12.60
C ALA A 66 -22.07 7.04 14.02
N ASP A 67 -22.71 5.88 14.11
CA ASP A 67 -23.04 5.17 15.35
C ASP A 67 -21.95 4.19 15.83
N ILE A 68 -20.86 4.07 15.07
CA ILE A 68 -19.72 3.20 15.40
C ILE A 68 -18.78 3.91 16.37
N ASP A 69 -18.40 3.22 17.44
CA ASP A 69 -17.34 3.61 18.39
C ASP A 69 -16.35 2.44 18.54
N ALA A 70 -15.38 2.39 17.64
CA ALA A 70 -14.41 1.29 17.56
C ALA A 70 -13.17 1.58 18.40
N THR A 71 -12.86 0.70 19.36
CA THR A 71 -11.53 0.67 19.99
C THR A 71 -10.53 0.08 19.01
N VAL A 72 -9.42 0.76 18.81
CA VAL A 72 -8.33 0.33 17.94
C VAL A 72 -7.02 0.26 18.72
N SER A 73 -6.24 -0.77 18.45
CA SER A 73 -4.90 -0.93 19.02
C SER A 73 -4.03 -1.74 18.08
N ARG A 74 -2.74 -1.47 18.10
CA ARG A 74 -1.73 -2.24 17.39
C ARG A 74 -0.37 -1.99 18.07
N SER A 75 0.27 -3.04 18.55
CA SER A 75 1.61 -2.92 19.15
C SER A 75 2.64 -2.57 18.06
N SER A 76 2.59 -3.29 16.96
CA SER A 76 3.43 -3.09 15.78
C SER A 76 2.76 -3.67 14.54
N VAL A 77 3.08 -3.12 13.37
CA VAL A 77 2.67 -3.72 12.09
C VAL A 77 3.25 -5.12 11.89
N PHE A 78 4.36 -5.46 12.57
CA PHE A 78 5.00 -6.77 12.47
C PHE A 78 4.42 -7.83 13.43
N ASP A 79 3.58 -7.44 14.39
CA ASP A 79 3.06 -8.36 15.39
C ASP A 79 1.62 -8.80 15.10
N GLU A 80 0.82 -7.91 14.51
CA GLU A 80 -0.61 -8.17 14.31
C GLU A 80 -1.18 -7.40 13.13
N VAL A 81 -2.26 -7.94 12.55
CA VAL A 81 -3.08 -7.27 11.52
C VAL A 81 -4.13 -6.39 12.20
N SER A 82 -4.31 -5.17 11.72
CA SER A 82 -5.28 -4.23 12.27
C SER A 82 -6.67 -4.38 11.67
N ARG A 83 -7.67 -3.86 12.40
CA ARG A 83 -9.00 -3.55 11.85
C ARG A 83 -8.89 -2.47 10.78
N VAL A 84 -9.81 -2.50 9.83
CA VAL A 84 -10.02 -1.40 8.89
C VAL A 84 -11.37 -0.75 9.22
N VAL A 85 -11.35 0.56 9.48
CA VAL A 85 -12.59 1.34 9.66
C VAL A 85 -12.91 2.03 8.34
N TYR A 86 -14.04 1.66 7.75
CA TYR A 86 -14.57 2.23 6.51
C TYR A 86 -15.55 3.35 6.84
N VAL A 87 -15.37 4.50 6.19
CA VAL A 87 -16.17 5.71 6.32
C VAL A 87 -16.77 6.06 4.96
N PRO A 88 -18.11 6.11 4.82
CA PRO A 88 -18.74 6.53 3.57
C PRO A 88 -18.57 8.03 3.30
N PRO A 89 -18.80 8.48 2.05
CA PRO A 89 -18.72 9.89 1.68
C PRO A 89 -19.58 10.80 2.55
N GLY A 90 -19.02 11.96 2.91
CA GLY A 90 -19.73 13.01 3.63
C GLY A 90 -19.98 12.72 5.12
N VAL A 91 -19.54 11.58 5.63
CA VAL A 91 -19.64 11.25 7.05
C VAL A 91 -18.38 11.71 7.79
N GLU A 92 -18.57 12.43 8.91
CA GLU A 92 -17.48 12.82 9.80
C GLU A 92 -16.96 11.60 10.55
N TYR A 93 -15.64 11.52 10.69
CA TYR A 93 -14.99 10.57 11.57
C TYR A 93 -14.04 11.28 12.54
N ARG A 94 -13.81 10.66 13.68
CA ARG A 94 -12.94 11.18 14.74
C ARG A 94 -12.01 10.09 15.24
N VAL A 95 -10.70 10.36 15.20
CA VAL A 95 -9.68 9.49 15.77
C VAL A 95 -9.16 10.11 17.05
N GLU A 96 -9.18 9.36 18.15
CA GLU A 96 -8.70 9.79 19.47
C GLU A 96 -7.59 8.85 19.92
N GLY A 97 -6.44 9.38 20.34
CA GLY A 97 -5.36 8.60 20.97
C GLY A 97 -5.62 8.37 22.46
N ALA A 98 -5.32 7.17 22.95
CA ALA A 98 -5.37 6.82 24.36
C ALA A 98 -4.28 5.76 24.70
N PRO A 99 -3.04 6.15 25.02
CA PRO A 99 -2.49 7.52 25.13
C PRO A 99 -2.11 8.16 23.78
N GLY A 100 -2.00 7.39 22.71
CA GLY A 100 -1.71 7.86 21.38
C GLY A 100 -1.81 6.75 20.35
N VAL A 101 -2.19 7.10 19.13
CA VAL A 101 -2.35 6.16 18.01
C VAL A 101 -1.85 6.78 16.72
N VAL A 102 -1.11 6.01 15.94
CA VAL A 102 -0.73 6.39 14.57
C VAL A 102 -1.61 5.62 13.61
N VAL A 103 -2.27 6.34 12.72
CA VAL A 103 -3.17 5.77 11.72
C VAL A 103 -2.77 6.17 10.30
N ALA A 104 -2.96 5.25 9.36
CA ALA A 104 -2.99 5.53 7.93
C ALA A 104 -4.44 5.77 7.50
N ILE A 105 -4.65 6.78 6.67
CA ILE A 105 -5.95 7.19 6.18
C ILE A 105 -5.84 7.36 4.67
N GLY A 106 -6.60 6.58 3.90
CA GLY A 106 -6.68 6.73 2.47
C GLY A 106 -8.11 6.96 2.02
N SER A 107 -8.29 7.72 0.95
CA SER A 107 -9.62 8.01 0.41
C SER A 107 -9.67 7.98 -1.11
N ALA A 108 -10.84 7.63 -1.66
CA ALA A 108 -11.11 7.60 -3.09
C ALA A 108 -12.52 8.17 -3.39
N PRO A 109 -12.78 8.72 -4.59
CA PRO A 109 -14.12 9.14 -4.98
C PRO A 109 -15.12 7.99 -4.80
N ALA A 110 -16.32 8.31 -4.30
CA ALA A 110 -17.37 7.32 -4.09
C ALA A 110 -18.75 7.98 -4.08
N GLU A 111 -19.79 7.21 -4.40
CA GLU A 111 -21.18 7.67 -4.44
C GLU A 111 -21.94 7.45 -3.13
N GLY A 112 -21.34 6.72 -2.17
CA GLY A 112 -21.96 6.43 -0.89
C GLY A 112 -22.91 5.24 -0.91
N ARG A 113 -22.57 4.22 -1.67
CA ARG A 113 -23.38 2.99 -1.81
C ARG A 113 -23.30 2.08 -0.59
N LEU A 114 -22.29 2.28 0.28
CA LEU A 114 -21.96 1.39 1.38
C LEU A 114 -22.02 2.14 2.71
N PRO A 115 -22.51 1.51 3.80
CA PRO A 115 -22.55 2.11 5.13
C PRO A 115 -21.16 2.13 5.79
N ALA A 116 -21.01 2.94 6.85
CA ALA A 116 -19.85 2.84 7.74
C ALA A 116 -19.73 1.42 8.31
N ARG A 117 -18.49 0.91 8.39
CA ARG A 117 -18.24 -0.45 8.85
C ARG A 117 -16.83 -0.60 9.44
N VAL A 118 -16.69 -1.52 10.39
CA VAL A 118 -15.39 -2.04 10.84
C VAL A 118 -15.21 -3.43 10.24
N PHE A 119 -14.09 -3.64 9.58
CA PHE A 119 -13.66 -4.95 9.10
C PHE A 119 -12.68 -5.55 10.10
N GLU A 120 -13.02 -6.72 10.61
CA GLU A 120 -12.18 -7.44 11.55
C GLU A 120 -11.09 -8.25 10.81
N PRO A 121 -9.91 -8.48 11.41
CA PRO A 121 -8.87 -9.30 10.78
C PRO A 121 -9.34 -10.71 10.38
N SER A 122 -10.32 -11.28 11.09
CA SER A 122 -10.90 -12.58 10.78
C SER A 122 -11.74 -12.61 9.49
N GLU A 123 -12.11 -11.46 8.95
CA GLU A 123 -12.81 -11.34 7.67
C GLU A 123 -11.84 -11.23 6.48
N MET A 124 -10.56 -10.95 6.77
CA MET A 124 -9.54 -10.70 5.77
C MET A 124 -8.93 -12.01 5.28
N ARG A 125 -8.68 -12.11 3.99
CA ARG A 125 -7.93 -13.22 3.41
C ARG A 125 -6.43 -12.97 3.53
N SER A 126 -5.67 -14.00 3.83
CA SER A 126 -4.20 -13.98 3.80
C SER A 126 -3.68 -15.09 2.90
N GLU A 127 -2.64 -14.79 2.14
CA GLU A 127 -1.98 -15.74 1.24
C GLU A 127 -0.47 -15.50 1.16
N ILE A 128 0.28 -16.55 0.80
CA ILE A 128 1.69 -16.41 0.41
C ILE A 128 1.75 -16.29 -1.10
N ARG A 129 2.44 -15.26 -1.59
CA ARG A 129 2.68 -15.02 -3.03
C ARG A 129 4.15 -15.12 -3.36
N GLY A 130 4.42 -15.56 -4.61
CA GLY A 130 5.76 -15.72 -5.13
C GLY A 130 6.47 -16.96 -4.61
N GLY A 131 7.76 -17.02 -4.88
CA GLY A 131 8.63 -18.12 -4.45
C GLY A 131 10.09 -17.66 -4.37
N GLY A 132 10.97 -18.51 -3.83
CA GLY A 132 12.39 -18.20 -3.70
C GLY A 132 12.64 -16.87 -2.98
N GLN A 133 13.40 -16.00 -3.64
CA GLN A 133 13.71 -14.66 -3.11
C GLN A 133 12.59 -13.63 -3.31
N SER A 134 11.39 -14.06 -3.71
CA SER A 134 10.25 -13.17 -3.93
C SER A 134 8.99 -13.63 -3.17
N TYR A 135 9.15 -14.52 -2.20
CA TYR A 135 8.00 -14.93 -1.41
C TYR A 135 7.65 -13.87 -0.36
N ARG A 136 6.33 -13.62 -0.18
CA ARG A 136 5.80 -12.67 0.79
C ARG A 136 4.40 -13.06 1.22
N GLN A 137 4.01 -12.66 2.43
CA GLN A 137 2.62 -12.75 2.88
C GLN A 137 1.85 -11.52 2.43
N VAL A 138 0.66 -11.72 1.88
CA VAL A 138 -0.27 -10.66 1.48
C VAL A 138 -1.57 -10.81 2.25
N VAL A 139 -1.94 -9.80 3.01
CA VAL A 139 -3.23 -9.70 3.69
C VAL A 139 -4.13 -8.76 2.89
N HIS A 140 -5.29 -9.24 2.53
CA HIS A 140 -6.33 -8.52 1.79
C HIS A 140 -7.19 -7.72 2.76
N SER A 141 -6.67 -6.60 3.25
CA SER A 141 -7.27 -5.82 4.34
C SER A 141 -8.57 -5.13 3.93
N LEU A 142 -8.68 -4.69 2.65
CA LEU A 142 -9.93 -4.18 2.05
C LEU A 142 -9.94 -4.42 0.54
N SER A 143 -9.81 -5.66 0.10
CA SER A 143 -9.99 -6.04 -1.29
C SER A 143 -11.20 -6.95 -1.44
N HIS A 144 -11.70 -7.11 -2.67
CA HIS A 144 -12.81 -8.04 -2.92
C HIS A 144 -12.54 -9.42 -2.26
N PRO A 145 -13.51 -10.05 -1.56
CA PRO A 145 -14.93 -9.68 -1.49
C PRO A 145 -15.30 -8.68 -0.38
N LEU A 146 -14.36 -8.13 0.38
CA LEU A 146 -14.70 -7.09 1.36
C LEU A 146 -15.18 -5.83 0.61
N PRO A 147 -16.36 -5.28 0.99
CA PRO A 147 -16.99 -4.23 0.22
C PRO A 147 -16.32 -2.86 0.41
N ALA A 148 -15.98 -2.22 -0.69
CA ALA A 148 -15.66 -0.81 -0.87
C ALA A 148 -16.05 -0.42 -2.30
N GLU A 149 -16.19 0.87 -2.61
CA GLU A 149 -16.53 1.27 -3.97
C GLU A 149 -15.31 1.21 -4.89
N HIS A 150 -14.23 1.89 -4.56
CA HIS A 150 -13.00 1.97 -5.35
C HIS A 150 -11.73 1.62 -4.56
N LEU A 151 -11.73 1.80 -3.23
CA LEU A 151 -10.56 1.53 -2.41
C LEU A 151 -10.18 0.06 -2.38
N ILE A 152 -8.90 -0.20 -2.52
CA ILE A 152 -8.27 -1.51 -2.32
C ILE A 152 -7.13 -1.32 -1.34
N LEU A 153 -7.04 -2.19 -0.31
CA LEU A 153 -5.97 -2.17 0.66
C LEU A 153 -5.32 -3.54 0.81
N TYR A 154 -3.99 -3.54 0.78
CA TYR A 154 -3.18 -4.70 1.11
C TYR A 154 -2.17 -4.35 2.18
N GLU A 155 -2.01 -5.24 3.16
CA GLU A 155 -0.86 -5.24 4.06
C GLU A 155 0.07 -6.37 3.63
N VAL A 156 1.35 -6.05 3.37
CA VAL A 156 2.29 -7.02 2.81
C VAL A 156 3.52 -7.13 3.71
N TYR A 157 3.88 -8.37 4.03
CA TYR A 157 5.00 -8.71 4.90
C TYR A 157 6.07 -9.43 4.09
N VAL A 158 7.25 -8.84 4.02
CA VAL A 158 8.35 -9.27 3.16
C VAL A 158 9.56 -9.60 4.02
N PRO A 159 10.05 -10.84 4.00
CA PRO A 159 11.25 -11.22 4.73
C PRO A 159 12.49 -10.46 4.24
N ARG A 160 13.45 -10.30 5.13
CA ARG A 160 14.73 -9.65 4.85
C ARG A 160 15.39 -10.18 3.58
N GLY A 161 15.92 -9.28 2.75
CA GLY A 161 16.64 -9.62 1.53
C GLY A 161 15.77 -10.15 0.39
N THR A 162 14.44 -10.12 0.51
CA THR A 162 13.54 -10.62 -0.53
C THR A 162 12.83 -9.51 -1.30
N TRP A 163 12.31 -9.89 -2.47
CA TRP A 163 11.58 -9.00 -3.37
C TRP A 163 10.08 -9.06 -3.13
N ALA A 164 9.40 -7.95 -3.41
CA ALA A 164 7.96 -7.84 -3.51
C ALA A 164 7.58 -7.23 -4.86
N GLY A 165 6.41 -7.58 -5.39
CA GLY A 165 6.01 -7.14 -6.73
C GLY A 165 6.86 -7.77 -7.84
N TRP A 166 7.39 -8.98 -7.63
CA TRP A 166 8.06 -9.75 -8.66
C TRP A 166 7.15 -10.90 -9.12
N PRO A 167 6.97 -11.17 -10.45
CA PRO A 167 7.42 -10.33 -11.56
C PRO A 167 6.94 -8.89 -11.46
N PRO A 168 7.69 -7.90 -12.00
CA PRO A 168 7.22 -6.52 -12.07
C PRO A 168 5.85 -6.45 -12.75
N HIS A 169 4.99 -5.58 -12.27
CA HIS A 169 3.63 -5.48 -12.78
C HIS A 169 3.19 -4.03 -12.89
N ARG A 170 2.18 -3.79 -13.74
CA ARG A 170 1.57 -2.49 -13.98
C ARG A 170 0.06 -2.54 -13.83
N HIS A 171 -0.53 -1.42 -13.49
CA HIS A 171 -1.97 -1.21 -13.42
C HIS A 171 -2.31 0.27 -13.71
N ASP A 172 -1.71 0.83 -14.74
CA ASP A 172 -1.82 2.24 -15.15
C ASP A 172 -2.77 2.46 -16.34
N GLY A 173 -3.58 1.44 -16.67
CA GLY A 173 -4.55 1.50 -17.78
C GLY A 173 -3.93 1.25 -19.15
N VAL A 174 -2.64 0.90 -19.22
CA VAL A 174 -1.94 0.61 -20.49
C VAL A 174 -1.90 -0.90 -20.71
N ASP A 175 -1.92 -1.33 -21.98
CA ASP A 175 -1.86 -2.73 -22.42
C ASP A 175 -2.93 -3.63 -21.79
N GLY A 176 -4.12 -3.08 -21.53
CA GLY A 176 -5.25 -3.81 -20.95
C GLY A 176 -5.18 -3.96 -19.43
N SER A 177 -4.20 -3.37 -18.77
CA SER A 177 -4.16 -3.32 -17.31
C SER A 177 -5.29 -2.43 -16.75
N PRO A 178 -5.80 -2.70 -15.52
CA PRO A 178 -6.71 -1.77 -14.86
C PRO A 178 -5.99 -0.44 -14.58
N TYR A 179 -6.73 0.67 -14.52
CA TYR A 179 -6.15 1.92 -14.04
C TYR A 179 -6.33 2.02 -12.52
N LEU A 180 -5.22 1.97 -11.80
CA LEU A 180 -5.14 2.14 -10.34
C LEU A 180 -3.97 3.06 -9.99
N GLU A 181 -4.23 4.08 -9.20
CA GLU A 181 -3.24 4.88 -8.49
C GLU A 181 -2.86 4.14 -7.22
N GLU A 182 -1.58 4.11 -6.83
CA GLU A 182 -1.12 3.30 -5.71
C GLU A 182 -0.06 4.00 -4.88
N THR A 183 -0.16 3.83 -3.54
CA THR A 183 0.86 4.21 -2.57
C THR A 183 1.48 2.97 -1.93
N TYR A 184 2.80 3.00 -1.71
CA TYR A 184 3.56 2.07 -0.88
C TYR A 184 4.05 2.77 0.36
N TYR A 185 3.34 2.62 1.49
CA TYR A 185 3.82 3.12 2.79
C TYR A 185 4.65 2.06 3.48
N PHE A 186 5.94 2.32 3.68
CA PHE A 186 6.89 1.35 4.21
C PHE A 186 7.08 1.43 5.71
N ARG A 187 7.19 0.27 6.36
CA ARG A 187 7.71 0.11 7.72
C ARG A 187 8.81 -0.93 7.71
N LEU A 188 9.83 -0.70 8.52
CA LEU A 188 10.98 -1.56 8.66
C LEU A 188 11.16 -1.96 10.13
N ASP A 189 11.53 -3.21 10.39
CA ASP A 189 11.73 -3.69 11.77
C ASP A 189 13.10 -3.30 12.35
N ARG A 190 13.95 -2.65 11.53
CA ARG A 190 15.27 -2.16 11.91
C ARG A 190 15.46 -0.73 11.40
N PRO A 191 15.96 0.20 12.25
CA PRO A 191 16.08 1.61 11.88
C PRO A 191 17.12 1.85 10.77
N GLU A 192 18.13 0.99 10.64
CA GLU A 192 19.15 1.04 9.58
C GLU A 192 18.69 0.41 8.26
N GLY A 193 17.54 -0.28 8.26
CA GLY A 193 16.96 -0.90 7.08
C GLY A 193 16.63 0.11 5.97
N TYR A 194 16.57 -0.40 4.74
CA TYR A 194 16.10 0.38 3.59
C TYR A 194 15.46 -0.53 2.55
N VAL A 195 14.68 0.09 1.67
CA VAL A 195 14.01 -0.53 0.54
C VAL A 195 14.51 0.13 -0.73
N LEU A 196 14.80 -0.66 -1.76
CA LEU A 196 14.91 -0.15 -3.13
C LEU A 196 13.57 -0.41 -3.81
N HIS A 197 12.91 0.67 -4.22
CA HIS A 197 11.68 0.61 -5.02
C HIS A 197 11.97 1.15 -6.41
N ARG A 198 11.59 0.39 -7.43
CA ARG A 198 11.79 0.77 -8.84
C ARG A 198 10.45 0.97 -9.52
N ASN A 199 10.27 2.15 -10.11
CA ASN A 199 9.21 2.45 -11.07
C ASN A 199 9.84 2.58 -12.46
N PHE A 200 9.32 1.89 -13.47
CA PHE A 200 9.89 1.96 -14.81
C PHE A 200 8.85 1.70 -15.91
N CYS A 201 9.11 2.27 -17.08
CA CYS A 201 8.43 1.96 -18.34
C CYS A 201 9.42 1.29 -19.28
N ASP A 202 8.95 0.34 -20.07
CA ASP A 202 9.78 -0.44 -21.02
C ASP A 202 9.80 0.13 -22.44
N GLY A 203 9.32 1.36 -22.61
CA GLY A 203 9.25 2.03 -23.92
C GLY A 203 8.18 1.49 -24.86
N THR A 204 7.37 0.51 -24.44
CA THR A 204 6.30 -0.10 -25.27
C THR A 204 4.98 0.66 -25.23
N GLY A 205 4.87 1.73 -24.44
CA GLY A 205 3.67 2.56 -24.33
C GLY A 205 3.31 3.26 -25.65
N PRO A 206 2.04 3.69 -25.81
CA PRO A 206 1.50 4.25 -27.06
C PRO A 206 2.26 5.45 -27.61
N SER A 207 3.07 6.12 -26.82
CA SER A 207 3.87 7.29 -27.23
C SER A 207 5.33 6.98 -27.55
N GLY A 208 5.82 5.75 -27.29
CA GLY A 208 7.23 5.37 -27.55
C GLY A 208 8.29 6.22 -26.81
N ALA A 209 7.84 7.21 -26.05
CA ALA A 209 8.66 8.29 -25.50
C ALA A 209 8.78 8.25 -23.96
N ASP A 210 8.17 7.28 -23.29
CA ASP A 210 8.19 7.18 -21.83
C ASP A 210 9.35 6.31 -21.36
N ASP A 211 10.55 6.86 -21.43
CA ASP A 211 11.77 6.29 -20.86
C ASP A 211 11.88 6.73 -19.38
N HIS A 212 11.05 6.10 -18.54
CA HIS A 212 11.04 6.32 -17.10
C HIS A 212 11.63 5.10 -16.41
N ASP A 213 12.72 5.27 -15.70
CA ASP A 213 13.35 4.22 -14.90
C ASP A 213 13.98 4.85 -13.66
N GLU A 214 13.28 4.79 -12.54
CA GLU A 214 13.71 5.38 -11.29
C GLU A 214 13.83 4.34 -10.18
N VAL A 215 14.94 4.37 -9.45
CA VAL A 215 15.13 3.61 -8.23
C VAL A 215 15.17 4.56 -7.04
N MET A 216 14.26 4.36 -6.12
CA MET A 216 14.11 5.12 -4.89
C MET A 216 14.63 4.35 -3.69
N VAL A 217 15.33 5.04 -2.78
CA VAL A 217 15.73 4.48 -1.49
C VAL A 217 14.75 4.94 -0.42
N ALA A 218 13.80 4.08 -0.07
CA ALA A 218 12.83 4.33 0.98
C ALA A 218 13.31 3.80 2.34
N ARG A 219 12.87 4.43 3.43
CA ARG A 219 13.16 4.09 4.82
C ARG A 219 11.87 3.89 5.61
N ASP A 220 12.01 3.57 6.90
CA ASP A 220 10.86 3.44 7.80
C ASP A 220 10.01 4.71 7.83
N GLY A 221 8.72 4.57 7.56
CA GLY A 221 7.75 5.66 7.50
C GLY A 221 7.65 6.40 6.17
N ASP A 222 8.50 6.10 5.19
CA ASP A 222 8.42 6.71 3.86
C ASP A 222 7.24 6.14 3.06
N VAL A 223 6.72 6.96 2.12
CA VAL A 223 5.77 6.50 1.10
C VAL A 223 6.34 6.72 -0.29
N VAL A 224 6.17 5.72 -1.15
CA VAL A 224 6.45 5.81 -2.58
C VAL A 224 5.13 5.78 -3.34
N LEU A 225 5.03 6.66 -4.35
CA LEU A 225 3.92 6.73 -5.27
C LEU A 225 4.25 5.92 -6.52
N VAL A 226 3.24 5.24 -7.07
CA VAL A 226 3.33 4.52 -8.34
C VAL A 226 2.49 5.27 -9.38
N PRO A 227 3.06 6.24 -10.11
CA PRO A 227 2.31 7.07 -11.04
C PRO A 227 2.00 6.35 -12.36
N LYS A 228 2.88 5.46 -12.81
CA LYS A 228 2.76 4.74 -14.09
C LYS A 228 3.80 3.64 -14.23
N GLY A 229 3.58 2.76 -15.21
CA GLY A 229 4.53 1.72 -15.59
C GLY A 229 4.59 0.55 -14.62
N TYR A 230 5.64 -0.22 -14.76
CA TYR A 230 5.95 -1.37 -13.90
C TYR A 230 6.64 -0.94 -12.63
N HIS A 231 6.40 -1.69 -11.55
CA HIS A 231 7.06 -1.43 -10.28
C HIS A 231 7.39 -2.73 -9.54
N THR A 232 8.40 -2.61 -8.65
CA THR A 232 8.86 -3.69 -7.78
C THR A 232 9.69 -3.12 -6.64
N SER A 233 9.80 -3.88 -5.53
CA SER A 233 10.59 -3.47 -4.36
C SER A 233 11.48 -4.61 -3.88
N VAL A 234 12.61 -4.27 -3.26
CA VAL A 234 13.44 -5.22 -2.51
C VAL A 234 13.88 -4.60 -1.20
N VAL A 235 13.84 -5.37 -0.13
CA VAL A 235 14.31 -4.92 1.18
C VAL A 235 15.76 -5.36 1.45
N SER A 236 16.50 -4.53 2.18
CA SER A 236 17.88 -4.84 2.60
C SER A 236 17.96 -6.16 3.42
N PRO A 237 19.07 -6.91 3.34
CA PRO A 237 19.21 -8.18 4.08
C PRO A 237 19.13 -8.05 5.60
N GLY A 238 19.30 -6.86 6.13
CA GLY A 238 19.30 -6.57 7.58
C GLY A 238 17.92 -6.30 8.19
N SER A 239 16.85 -6.18 7.39
CA SER A 239 15.54 -5.79 7.88
C SER A 239 14.42 -6.55 7.20
N ASN A 240 13.37 -6.90 7.94
CA ASN A 240 12.08 -7.23 7.33
C ASN A 240 11.36 -5.95 6.90
N MET A 241 10.52 -6.07 5.89
CA MET A 241 9.71 -4.98 5.38
C MET A 241 8.22 -5.30 5.52
N TYR A 242 7.48 -4.34 5.99
CA TYR A 242 6.04 -4.23 5.82
C TYR A 242 5.77 -3.09 4.86
N PHE A 243 4.78 -3.24 4.01
CA PHE A 243 4.19 -2.10 3.35
C PHE A 243 2.67 -2.19 3.33
N LEU A 244 2.05 -1.02 3.43
CA LEU A 244 0.62 -0.83 3.31
C LEU A 244 0.36 -0.18 1.95
N ASN A 245 -0.35 -0.90 1.09
CA ASN A 245 -0.85 -0.35 -0.17
C ASN A 245 -2.26 0.21 0.02
N TYR A 246 -2.44 1.42 -0.45
CA TYR A 246 -3.74 1.95 -0.82
C TYR A 246 -3.77 2.11 -2.33
N LEU A 247 -4.82 1.57 -2.95
CA LEU A 247 -5.05 1.71 -4.39
C LEU A 247 -6.46 2.23 -4.62
N ALA A 248 -6.62 3.03 -5.66
CA ALA A 248 -7.92 3.46 -6.15
C ALA A 248 -7.84 3.83 -7.64
N GLY A 249 -8.90 3.54 -8.39
CA GLY A 249 -8.91 3.85 -9.81
C GLY A 249 -10.28 3.71 -10.45
N THR A 250 -10.30 3.20 -11.68
CA THR A 250 -11.55 2.97 -12.42
C THR A 250 -12.35 1.75 -11.95
N PRO A 251 -11.74 0.62 -11.49
CA PRO A 251 -12.52 -0.51 -11.04
C PRO A 251 -13.46 -0.15 -9.89
N LEU A 252 -14.70 -0.64 -9.96
CA LEU A 252 -15.79 -0.36 -9.04
C LEU A 252 -16.33 -1.65 -8.44
N LEU A 253 -16.53 -1.69 -7.12
CA LEU A 253 -17.10 -2.84 -6.40
C LEU A 253 -16.36 -4.16 -6.73
N ASP A 254 -17.02 -5.12 -7.34
CA ASP A 254 -16.45 -6.43 -7.65
C ASP A 254 -15.36 -6.37 -8.74
N GLU A 255 -15.33 -5.34 -9.58
CA GLU A 255 -14.28 -5.13 -10.57
C GLU A 255 -12.91 -4.86 -9.92
N ARG A 256 -12.86 -4.48 -8.63
CA ARG A 256 -11.63 -4.29 -7.85
C ARG A 256 -10.75 -5.56 -7.75
N GLN A 257 -11.28 -6.73 -8.13
CA GLN A 257 -10.52 -7.98 -8.21
C GLN A 257 -9.71 -8.14 -9.50
N THR A 258 -9.83 -7.21 -10.48
CA THR A 258 -9.09 -7.30 -11.75
C THR A 258 -7.59 -7.34 -11.49
N PRO A 259 -6.88 -8.36 -12.00
CA PRO A 259 -5.44 -8.50 -11.77
C PRO A 259 -4.64 -7.43 -12.53
N PRO A 260 -3.43 -7.09 -12.05
CA PRO A 260 -2.49 -6.28 -12.81
C PRO A 260 -1.94 -7.06 -14.02
N CYS A 261 -1.28 -6.34 -14.95
CA CYS A 261 -0.51 -6.97 -16.02
C CYS A 261 0.95 -7.13 -15.61
N PHE A 262 1.48 -8.36 -15.72
CA PHE A 262 2.88 -8.65 -15.42
C PHE A 262 3.77 -8.38 -16.64
N HIS A 263 5.01 -7.97 -16.39
CA HIS A 263 6.01 -7.77 -17.43
C HIS A 263 6.40 -9.12 -18.04
N SER A 264 6.17 -9.27 -19.36
CA SER A 264 6.29 -10.56 -20.07
C SER A 264 7.67 -11.21 -19.92
N ASP A 265 8.75 -10.41 -19.94
CA ASP A 265 10.12 -10.90 -19.89
C ASP A 265 10.51 -11.55 -18.54
N HIS A 266 9.68 -11.36 -17.51
CA HIS A 266 9.96 -11.84 -16.16
C HIS A 266 8.98 -12.92 -15.68
N THR A 267 7.92 -13.24 -16.43
CA THR A 267 6.90 -14.21 -15.99
C THR A 267 7.39 -15.65 -15.97
N TRP A 268 8.46 -16.00 -16.70
CA TRP A 268 9.07 -17.33 -16.73
C TRP A 268 9.45 -17.86 -15.35
N ILE A 269 9.78 -16.98 -14.40
CA ILE A 269 10.22 -17.36 -13.06
C ILE A 269 9.14 -18.07 -12.24
N THR A 270 7.87 -17.88 -12.59
CA THR A 270 6.77 -18.57 -11.91
C THR A 270 6.84 -20.08 -12.07
N ALA A 271 7.29 -20.57 -13.24
CA ALA A 271 7.51 -21.98 -13.47
C ALA A 271 8.68 -22.53 -12.64
N ASP A 272 9.73 -21.74 -12.44
CA ASP A 272 10.85 -22.11 -11.57
C ASP A 272 10.41 -22.23 -10.11
N TRP A 273 9.53 -21.33 -9.64
CA TRP A 273 8.97 -21.42 -8.29
C TRP A 273 8.14 -22.67 -8.06
N GLU A 274 7.34 -23.08 -9.05
CA GLU A 274 6.52 -24.29 -8.99
C GLU A 274 7.37 -25.57 -8.94
N THR A 275 8.51 -25.58 -9.65
CA THR A 275 9.42 -26.73 -9.73
C THR A 275 10.49 -26.74 -8.66
N GLY A 276 10.69 -25.62 -7.94
CA GLY A 276 11.81 -25.43 -7.01
C GLY A 276 13.17 -25.32 -7.70
N ALA A 277 13.21 -24.99 -8.98
CA ALA A 277 14.43 -24.95 -9.82
C ALA A 277 15.27 -23.67 -9.69
N TRP A 278 15.08 -22.90 -8.61
CA TRP A 278 15.74 -21.61 -8.40
C TRP A 278 17.08 -21.72 -7.61
N GLY A 279 17.91 -22.64 -8.01
CA GLY A 279 19.25 -22.83 -7.41
C GLY A 279 20.30 -21.82 -7.90
N LEU A 280 21.35 -21.62 -7.09
CA LEU A 280 22.52 -20.85 -7.51
C LEU A 280 23.32 -21.63 -8.55
N PRO A 281 23.61 -21.06 -9.73
CA PRO A 281 24.54 -21.70 -10.67
C PRO A 281 25.94 -21.72 -10.07
N VAL A 282 26.58 -22.89 -10.11
CA VAL A 282 27.98 -23.06 -9.66
C VAL A 282 28.90 -22.94 -10.85
N VAL A 283 29.88 -22.01 -10.77
CA VAL A 283 30.92 -21.85 -11.78
C VAL A 283 32.14 -22.67 -11.35
N GLU A 284 32.56 -23.59 -12.21
CA GLU A 284 33.75 -24.37 -11.97
C GLU A 284 35.03 -23.52 -12.19
N LEU A 285 35.97 -23.60 -11.25
CA LEU A 285 37.30 -23.02 -11.41
C LEU A 285 38.11 -23.95 -12.32
N ARG A 286 38.45 -23.47 -13.50
CA ARG A 286 39.29 -24.15 -14.48
C ARG A 286 40.70 -23.58 -14.44
#